data_a3a6b60bd1de78d7e96c42551a94e7a0
#
_entry.id   a3a6b60bd1de78d7e96c42551a94e7a0
#
_cell.length_a   1.000
_cell.length_b   1.000
_cell.length_c   1.000
_cell.angle_alpha   90.00
_cell.angle_beta   90.00
_cell.angle_gamma   90.00
#
_symmetry.space_group_name_H-M   'P 1'
#
loop_
_entity.id
_entity.type
_entity.pdbx_description
1 polymer ?
#
loop_
_entity_poly.entity_id
_entity_poly.type
_entity_poly.pdbx_seq_one_letter_code
_entity_poly.pdbx_strand_id
1 'polypeptide(L)'
;MPIYVTKPYLPPKDEYLQRVSDIFDRKILTNQGPEVAELEKTLQRFLGVKHFQYVTNGTVAIQIALRALGITEGEVITTPFSYVATISSILWEHCKPVFVDIEPHNFTIDPNKIEEAITPHTKAILPVHVFGYACDVDTINEIAQRHNIKVIYDAAHTFGA
;
A
#
# COMPACT_ATOMS: atom_id res chain seq x y z
N MET A 1 -27.43 -5.08 23.98
CA MET A 1 -26.24 -4.30 23.61
C MET A 1 -26.09 -4.36 22.09
N PRO A 2 -25.83 -3.25 21.42
CA PRO A 2 -25.53 -3.30 20.00
C PRO A 2 -24.20 -4.03 19.77
N ILE A 3 -24.17 -4.89 18.74
CA ILE A 3 -22.94 -5.54 18.27
C ILE A 3 -22.40 -4.66 17.14
N TYR A 4 -21.26 -4.04 17.35
CA TYR A 4 -20.60 -3.21 16.34
C TYR A 4 -19.74 -4.09 15.43
N VAL A 5 -19.77 -3.82 14.13
CA VAL A 5 -18.91 -4.50 13.13
C VAL A 5 -17.45 -4.13 13.35
N THR A 6 -17.19 -2.89 13.74
CA THR A 6 -15.84 -2.40 14.04
C THR A 6 -15.85 -1.60 15.34
N LYS A 7 -14.77 -1.69 16.10
CA LYS A 7 -14.52 -0.85 17.27
C LYS A 7 -13.18 -0.15 17.09
N PRO A 8 -13.15 1.18 16.92
CA PRO A 8 -11.90 1.90 16.77
C PRO A 8 -11.07 1.82 18.06
N TYR A 9 -9.77 1.69 17.91
CA TYR A 9 -8.84 1.92 19.00
C TYR A 9 -8.68 3.43 19.19
N LEU A 10 -8.75 3.88 20.42
CA LEU A 10 -8.49 5.27 20.80
C LEU A 10 -7.32 5.29 21.80
N PRO A 11 -6.36 6.20 21.61
CA PRO A 11 -5.26 6.36 22.56
C PRO A 11 -5.79 6.92 23.90
N PRO A 12 -4.99 6.88 24.98
CA PRO A 12 -5.31 7.57 26.23
C PRO A 12 -5.57 9.05 25.97
N LYS A 13 -6.74 9.52 26.42
CA LYS A 13 -7.24 10.87 26.10
C LYS A 13 -6.27 11.97 26.51
N ASP A 14 -5.69 11.85 27.69
CA ASP A 14 -4.81 12.90 28.23
C ASP A 14 -3.51 13.01 27.46
N GLU A 15 -2.92 11.88 27.02
CA GLU A 15 -1.74 11.86 26.16
C GLU A 15 -2.03 12.50 24.79
N TYR A 16 -3.20 12.18 24.20
CA TYR A 16 -3.62 12.78 22.95
C TYR A 16 -3.79 14.31 23.08
N LEU A 17 -4.49 14.76 24.12
CA LEU A 17 -4.71 16.19 24.34
C LEU A 17 -3.40 16.94 24.63
N GLN A 18 -2.45 16.32 25.31
CA GLN A 18 -1.14 16.93 25.52
C GLN A 18 -0.39 17.14 24.20
N ARG A 19 -0.37 16.13 23.31
CA ARG A 19 0.26 16.27 21.99
C ARG A 19 -0.41 17.38 21.15
N VAL A 20 -1.74 17.49 21.21
CA VAL A 20 -2.47 18.58 20.54
C VAL A 20 -2.07 19.92 21.11
N SER A 21 -1.98 20.08 22.45
CA SER A 21 -1.52 21.30 23.10
C SER A 21 -0.12 21.71 22.63
N ASP A 22 0.80 20.76 22.59
CA ASP A 22 2.17 20.99 22.14
C ASP A 22 2.24 21.47 20.67
N ILE A 23 1.32 21.02 19.79
CA ILE A 23 1.22 21.50 18.42
C ILE A 23 0.80 22.99 18.39
N PHE A 24 -0.18 23.37 19.23
CA PHE A 24 -0.61 24.78 19.34
C PHE A 24 0.52 25.69 19.84
N ASP A 25 1.30 25.24 20.80
CA ASP A 25 2.41 25.99 21.36
C ASP A 25 3.55 26.17 20.35
N ARG A 26 3.86 25.13 19.59
CA ARG A 26 4.90 25.16 18.55
C ARG A 26 4.48 25.92 17.30
N LYS A 27 3.17 25.98 17.00
CA LYS A 27 2.60 26.64 15.80
C LYS A 27 3.13 26.10 14.46
N ILE A 28 3.57 24.83 14.42
CA ILE A 28 4.02 24.15 13.21
C ILE A 28 2.88 23.24 12.75
N LEU A 29 2.11 23.67 11.76
CA LEU A 29 0.91 22.99 11.27
C LEU A 29 1.05 22.46 9.84
N THR A 30 2.20 22.66 9.21
CA THR A 30 2.47 22.26 7.83
C THR A 30 3.31 20.99 7.76
N ASN A 31 3.73 20.62 6.53
CA ASN A 31 4.46 19.42 6.21
C ASN A 31 5.69 19.18 7.11
N GLN A 32 6.00 17.91 7.36
CA GLN A 32 7.18 17.48 8.13
C GLN A 32 7.24 18.02 9.57
N GLY A 33 6.08 18.14 10.21
CA GLY A 33 6.01 18.47 11.63
C GLY A 33 6.68 17.39 12.51
N PRO A 34 7.00 17.73 13.77
CA PRO A 34 7.66 16.80 14.69
C PRO A 34 6.91 15.47 14.89
N GLU A 35 5.58 15.50 14.90
CA GLU A 35 4.73 14.30 15.03
C GLU A 35 4.91 13.36 13.86
N VAL A 36 4.93 13.88 12.62
CA VAL A 36 5.16 13.07 11.43
C VAL A 36 6.56 12.49 11.44
N ALA A 37 7.57 13.29 11.76
CA ALA A 37 8.96 12.84 11.82
C ALA A 37 9.17 11.75 12.91
N GLU A 38 8.51 11.87 14.07
CA GLU A 38 8.53 10.86 15.12
C GLU A 38 7.85 9.58 14.67
N LEU A 39 6.67 9.70 14.03
CA LEU A 39 5.89 8.57 13.51
C LEU A 39 6.71 7.80 12.47
N GLU A 40 7.29 8.49 11.47
CA GLU A 40 8.11 7.87 10.44
C GLU A 40 9.28 7.08 11.02
N LYS A 41 10.04 7.66 11.95
CA LYS A 41 11.15 6.97 12.62
C LYS A 41 10.68 5.75 13.42
N THR A 42 9.52 5.86 14.06
CA THR A 42 8.97 4.77 14.88
C THR A 42 8.50 3.63 14.00
N LEU A 43 7.76 3.92 12.92
CA LEU A 43 7.27 2.92 11.98
C LEU A 43 8.41 2.30 11.17
N GLN A 44 9.41 3.08 10.77
CA GLN A 44 10.62 2.57 10.12
C GLN A 44 11.32 1.50 10.98
N ARG A 45 11.48 1.77 12.28
CA ARG A 45 12.08 0.82 13.24
C ARG A 45 11.21 -0.39 13.48
N PHE A 46 9.89 -0.17 13.66
CA PHE A 46 8.92 -1.25 13.92
C PHE A 46 8.84 -2.23 12.75
N LEU A 47 8.81 -1.72 11.51
CA LEU A 47 8.72 -2.53 10.31
C LEU A 47 10.08 -3.06 9.81
N GLY A 48 11.19 -2.61 10.40
CA GLY A 48 12.54 -3.01 9.98
C GLY A 48 12.93 -2.58 8.56
N VAL A 49 12.29 -1.52 8.03
CA VAL A 49 12.53 -1.04 6.67
C VAL A 49 13.58 0.06 6.62
N LYS A 50 14.31 0.13 5.51
CA LYS A 50 15.36 1.15 5.32
C LYS A 50 14.79 2.55 5.07
N HIS A 51 13.65 2.63 4.38
CA HIS A 51 12.99 3.89 4.05
C HIS A 51 11.52 3.79 4.39
N PHE A 52 10.98 4.86 4.94
CA PHE A 52 9.57 4.99 5.27
C PHE A 52 9.14 6.43 5.01
N GLN A 53 8.01 6.61 4.37
CA GLN A 53 7.41 7.92 4.11
C GLN A 53 5.94 7.88 4.49
N TYR A 54 5.54 8.74 5.40
CA TYR A 54 4.14 8.93 5.75
C TYR A 54 3.45 9.84 4.73
N VAL A 55 2.28 9.40 4.25
CA VAL A 55 1.47 10.14 3.28
C VAL A 55 0.00 10.16 3.74
N THR A 56 -0.81 10.98 3.11
CA THR A 56 -2.20 11.24 3.55
C THR A 56 -3.12 10.02 3.49
N ASN A 57 -2.92 9.13 2.53
CA ASN A 57 -3.74 7.92 2.36
C ASN A 57 -3.06 6.93 1.39
N GLY A 58 -3.62 5.70 1.32
CA GLY A 58 -3.11 4.63 0.46
C GLY A 58 -3.21 4.92 -1.04
N THR A 59 -4.22 5.67 -1.49
CA THR A 59 -4.36 6.06 -2.90
C THR A 59 -3.15 6.87 -3.36
N VAL A 60 -2.80 7.91 -2.59
CA VAL A 60 -1.63 8.75 -2.85
C VAL A 60 -0.34 7.94 -2.71
N ALA A 61 -0.27 7.00 -1.76
CA ALA A 61 0.90 6.13 -1.60
C ALA A 61 1.18 5.31 -2.87
N ILE A 62 0.16 4.69 -3.45
CA ILE A 62 0.29 3.91 -4.69
C ILE A 62 0.71 4.82 -5.87
N GLN A 63 0.11 6.00 -6.01
CA GLN A 63 0.48 6.96 -7.04
C GLN A 63 1.95 7.39 -6.92
N ILE A 64 2.40 7.72 -5.70
CA ILE A 64 3.79 8.08 -5.43
C ILE A 64 4.72 6.91 -5.76
N ALA A 65 4.36 5.68 -5.40
CA ALA A 65 5.17 4.50 -5.68
C ALA A 65 5.33 4.26 -7.19
N LEU A 66 4.24 4.34 -7.97
CA LEU A 66 4.30 4.24 -9.43
C LEU A 66 5.20 5.33 -10.03
N ARG A 67 5.01 6.58 -9.63
CA ARG A 67 5.84 7.72 -10.08
C ARG A 67 7.31 7.58 -9.71
N ALA A 68 7.61 7.17 -8.50
CA ALA A 68 8.98 6.99 -8.02
C ALA A 68 9.72 5.89 -8.80
N LEU A 69 9.00 4.90 -9.32
CA LEU A 69 9.54 3.86 -10.19
C LEU A 69 9.57 4.27 -11.68
N GLY A 70 9.14 5.48 -12.02
CA GLY A 70 9.07 5.98 -13.40
C GLY A 70 7.96 5.36 -14.23
N ILE A 71 6.92 4.79 -13.58
CA ILE A 71 5.79 4.13 -14.24
C ILE A 71 4.68 5.16 -14.46
N THR A 72 4.59 5.69 -15.68
CA THR A 72 3.64 6.73 -16.09
C THR A 72 2.87 6.37 -17.37
N GLU A 73 3.05 5.15 -17.84
CA GLU A 73 2.38 4.54 -18.98
C GLU A 73 2.58 3.02 -18.97
N GLY A 74 1.87 2.32 -19.84
CA GLY A 74 1.97 0.87 -19.96
C GLY A 74 0.94 0.13 -19.11
N GLU A 75 1.22 -1.13 -18.82
CA GLU A 75 0.31 -2.03 -18.14
C GLU A 75 0.79 -2.33 -16.72
N VAL A 76 -0.14 -2.35 -15.77
CA VAL A 76 0.08 -2.77 -14.39
C VAL A 76 -0.85 -3.95 -14.07
N ILE A 77 -0.26 -5.11 -13.79
CA ILE A 77 -1.01 -6.31 -13.42
C ILE A 77 -1.49 -6.17 -11.99
N THR A 78 -2.78 -6.41 -11.77
CA THR A 78 -3.42 -6.38 -10.45
C THR A 78 -4.61 -7.33 -10.41
N THR A 79 -5.40 -7.32 -9.33
CA THR A 79 -6.64 -8.10 -9.21
C THR A 79 -7.86 -7.19 -9.16
N PRO A 80 -9.03 -7.61 -9.68
CA PRO A 80 -10.27 -6.88 -9.51
C PRO A 80 -10.83 -6.99 -8.09
N PHE A 81 -10.35 -7.96 -7.30
CA PHE A 81 -10.76 -8.14 -5.91
C PHE A 81 -9.93 -7.25 -4.99
N SER A 82 -10.24 -5.97 -5.02
CA SER A 82 -9.58 -4.93 -4.23
C SER A 82 -10.50 -3.74 -4.00
N TYR A 83 -10.08 -2.84 -3.10
CA TYR A 83 -10.70 -1.54 -3.00
C TYR A 83 -10.41 -0.70 -4.25
N VAL A 84 -11.36 0.13 -4.64
CA VAL A 84 -11.29 0.95 -5.87
C VAL A 84 -10.01 1.79 -5.98
N ALA A 85 -9.40 2.17 -4.87
CA ALA A 85 -8.17 2.97 -4.84
C ALA A 85 -7.00 2.32 -5.57
N THR A 86 -6.84 1.00 -5.49
CA THR A 86 -5.79 0.26 -6.19
C THR A 86 -5.89 0.50 -7.69
N ILE A 87 -7.08 0.31 -8.26
CA ILE A 87 -7.32 0.44 -9.70
C ILE A 87 -7.30 1.90 -10.14
N SER A 88 -7.96 2.79 -9.39
CA SER A 88 -8.02 4.21 -9.72
C SER A 88 -6.64 4.87 -9.69
N SER A 89 -5.73 4.44 -8.80
CA SER A 89 -4.36 4.93 -8.78
C SER A 89 -3.58 4.57 -10.03
N ILE A 90 -3.76 3.34 -10.56
CA ILE A 90 -3.16 2.91 -11.83
C ILE A 90 -3.66 3.78 -12.99
N LEU A 91 -4.98 3.99 -13.07
CA LEU A 91 -5.59 4.82 -14.12
C LEU A 91 -5.16 6.28 -14.02
N TRP A 92 -5.03 6.81 -12.81
CA TRP A 92 -4.58 8.18 -12.56
C TRP A 92 -3.16 8.42 -13.07
N GLU A 93 -2.31 7.41 -12.96
CA GLU A 93 -0.94 7.46 -13.48
C GLU A 93 -0.86 7.11 -14.99
N HIS A 94 -1.98 7.16 -15.70
CA HIS A 94 -2.10 6.87 -17.14
C HIS A 94 -1.70 5.46 -17.55
N CYS A 95 -1.66 4.54 -16.60
CA CYS A 95 -1.41 3.13 -16.84
C CYS A 95 -2.72 2.37 -17.08
N LYS A 96 -2.63 1.24 -17.76
CA LYS A 96 -3.75 0.32 -17.98
C LYS A 96 -3.71 -0.80 -16.96
N PRO A 97 -4.74 -0.99 -16.11
CA PRO A 97 -4.82 -2.16 -15.26
C PRO A 97 -5.08 -3.42 -16.10
N VAL A 98 -4.32 -4.47 -15.82
CA VAL A 98 -4.51 -5.82 -16.36
C VAL A 98 -4.91 -6.72 -15.21
N PHE A 99 -6.09 -7.33 -15.31
CA PHE A 99 -6.65 -8.09 -14.20
C PHE A 99 -6.26 -9.56 -14.25
N VAL A 100 -5.80 -10.07 -13.13
CA VAL A 100 -5.56 -11.47 -12.84
C VAL A 100 -6.49 -11.89 -11.71
N ASP A 101 -7.09 -13.06 -11.83
CA ASP A 101 -8.02 -13.59 -10.85
C ASP A 101 -7.33 -13.94 -9.53
N ILE A 102 -8.13 -14.18 -8.51
CA ILE A 102 -7.66 -14.50 -7.15
C ILE A 102 -7.61 -16.02 -6.92
N GLU A 103 -6.85 -16.41 -5.91
CA GLU A 103 -6.92 -17.75 -5.34
C GLU A 103 -8.19 -17.92 -4.50
N PRO A 104 -8.82 -19.10 -4.53
CA PRO A 104 -10.08 -19.35 -3.84
C PRO A 104 -9.97 -19.42 -2.31
N HIS A 105 -8.76 -19.58 -1.75
CA HIS A 105 -8.56 -19.83 -0.33
C HIS A 105 -8.23 -18.58 0.49
N ASN A 106 -7.39 -17.70 -0.05
CA ASN A 106 -6.91 -16.50 0.63
C ASN A 106 -7.33 -15.20 -0.06
N PHE A 107 -7.97 -15.29 -1.23
CA PHE A 107 -8.47 -14.16 -2.02
C PHE A 107 -7.38 -13.19 -2.51
N THR A 108 -6.12 -13.55 -2.40
CA THR A 108 -5.02 -12.79 -3.00
C THR A 108 -4.87 -13.16 -4.47
N ILE A 109 -4.17 -12.33 -5.25
CA ILE A 109 -3.91 -12.61 -6.67
C ILE A 109 -3.29 -14.00 -6.86
N ASP A 110 -3.78 -14.76 -7.84
CA ASP A 110 -3.24 -16.09 -8.16
C ASP A 110 -1.89 -15.96 -8.88
N PRO A 111 -0.76 -16.30 -8.25
CA PRO A 111 0.55 -16.11 -8.86
C PRO A 111 0.75 -16.97 -10.11
N ASN A 112 0.06 -18.12 -10.21
CA ASN A 112 0.17 -19.01 -11.38
C ASN A 112 -0.42 -18.40 -12.66
N LYS A 113 -1.28 -17.41 -12.53
CA LYS A 113 -1.93 -16.72 -13.65
C LYS A 113 -1.23 -15.41 -14.05
N ILE A 114 -0.27 -14.94 -13.23
CA ILE A 114 0.40 -13.66 -13.49
C ILE A 114 1.21 -13.71 -14.77
N GLU A 115 1.96 -14.80 -15.00
CA GLU A 115 2.88 -14.91 -16.12
C GLU A 115 2.17 -14.89 -17.48
N GLU A 116 0.96 -15.45 -17.56
CA GLU A 116 0.12 -15.42 -18.75
C GLU A 116 -0.39 -14.00 -19.11
N ALA A 117 -0.47 -13.13 -18.11
CA ALA A 117 -0.91 -11.74 -18.27
C ALA A 117 0.22 -10.77 -18.63
N ILE A 118 1.48 -11.22 -18.63
CA ILE A 118 2.63 -10.38 -18.91
C ILE A 118 2.72 -10.14 -20.42
N THR A 119 2.84 -8.87 -20.79
CA THR A 119 3.07 -8.42 -22.17
C THR A 119 4.34 -7.55 -22.26
N PRO A 120 4.84 -7.21 -23.46
CA PRO A 120 5.93 -6.24 -23.60
C PRO A 120 5.63 -4.84 -23.03
N HIS A 121 4.38 -4.55 -22.73
CA HIS A 121 3.93 -3.28 -22.14
C HIS A 121 3.81 -3.33 -20.62
N THR A 122 3.93 -4.50 -20.00
CA THR A 122 3.85 -4.66 -18.54
C THR A 122 5.02 -3.97 -17.86
N LYS A 123 4.72 -3.09 -16.89
CA LYS A 123 5.70 -2.31 -16.13
C LYS A 123 5.78 -2.73 -14.67
N ALA A 124 4.66 -3.15 -14.09
CA ALA A 124 4.60 -3.57 -12.70
C ALA A 124 3.55 -4.63 -12.45
N ILE A 125 3.72 -5.34 -11.32
CA ILE A 125 2.68 -6.11 -10.66
C ILE A 125 2.32 -5.35 -9.38
N LEU A 126 1.02 -5.12 -9.15
CA LEU A 126 0.47 -4.47 -7.96
C LEU A 126 -0.49 -5.44 -7.27
N PRO A 127 0.03 -6.43 -6.52
CA PRO A 127 -0.78 -7.37 -5.76
C PRO A 127 -1.28 -6.72 -4.48
N VAL A 128 -2.40 -7.25 -3.95
CA VAL A 128 -3.05 -6.73 -2.74
C VAL A 128 -3.06 -7.80 -1.67
N HIS A 129 -2.56 -7.46 -0.49
CA HIS A 129 -2.65 -8.29 0.72
C HIS A 129 -4.05 -8.17 1.33
N VAL A 130 -4.99 -8.93 0.79
CA VAL A 130 -6.42 -8.79 1.12
C VAL A 130 -6.71 -9.33 2.52
N PHE A 131 -7.46 -8.57 3.31
CA PHE A 131 -7.94 -8.94 4.66
C PHE A 131 -6.84 -9.37 5.64
N GLY A 132 -5.58 -8.99 5.40
CA GLY A 132 -4.46 -9.39 6.23
C GLY A 132 -3.76 -10.68 5.76
N TYR A 133 -4.22 -11.32 4.68
CA TYR A 133 -3.50 -12.42 4.06
C TYR A 133 -2.41 -11.92 3.13
N ALA A 134 -1.19 -12.36 3.36
CA ALA A 134 -0.08 -12.06 2.45
C ALA A 134 -0.27 -12.78 1.10
N CYS A 135 0.04 -12.08 0.00
CA CYS A 135 0.24 -12.74 -1.28
C CYS A 135 1.43 -13.70 -1.21
N ASP A 136 1.52 -14.62 -2.15
CA ASP A 136 2.75 -15.41 -2.35
C ASP A 136 3.87 -14.50 -2.87
N VAL A 137 4.55 -13.85 -1.92
CA VAL A 137 5.57 -12.83 -2.17
C VAL A 137 6.76 -13.43 -2.92
N ASP A 138 7.16 -14.65 -2.57
CA ASP A 138 8.33 -15.29 -3.15
C ASP A 138 8.10 -15.60 -4.63
N THR A 139 7.00 -16.26 -4.96
CA THR A 139 6.64 -16.58 -6.35
C THR A 139 6.44 -15.31 -7.18
N ILE A 140 5.76 -14.30 -6.65
CA ILE A 140 5.54 -13.03 -7.37
C ILE A 140 6.86 -12.31 -7.65
N ASN A 141 7.78 -12.28 -6.68
CA ASN A 141 9.10 -11.67 -6.86
C ASN A 141 9.96 -12.44 -7.86
N GLU A 142 9.92 -13.77 -7.87
CA GLU A 142 10.60 -14.59 -8.87
C GLU A 142 10.09 -14.29 -10.29
N ILE A 143 8.77 -14.22 -10.48
CA ILE A 143 8.16 -13.85 -11.77
C ILE A 143 8.64 -12.45 -12.20
N ALA A 144 8.56 -11.49 -11.30
CA ALA A 144 8.95 -10.12 -11.56
C ALA A 144 10.44 -9.98 -11.95
N GLN A 145 11.32 -10.74 -11.30
CA GLN A 145 12.75 -10.78 -11.61
C GLN A 145 13.01 -11.39 -12.99
N ARG A 146 12.37 -12.53 -13.33
CA ARG A 146 12.52 -13.16 -14.65
C ARG A 146 12.14 -12.23 -15.79
N HIS A 147 11.11 -11.41 -15.60
CA HIS A 147 10.59 -10.50 -16.61
C HIS A 147 11.10 -9.06 -16.47
N ASN A 148 11.97 -8.78 -15.50
CA ASN A 148 12.52 -7.44 -15.22
C ASN A 148 11.43 -6.37 -15.02
N ILE A 149 10.34 -6.71 -14.35
CA ILE A 149 9.24 -5.80 -13.98
C ILE A 149 9.25 -5.49 -12.47
N LYS A 150 8.59 -4.40 -12.08
CA LYS A 150 8.57 -3.94 -10.68
C LYS A 150 7.41 -4.57 -9.91
N VAL A 151 7.54 -4.66 -8.58
CA VAL A 151 6.44 -5.07 -7.71
C VAL A 151 6.16 -3.95 -6.71
N ILE A 152 4.88 -3.64 -6.52
CA ILE A 152 4.37 -2.72 -5.51
C ILE A 152 3.26 -3.45 -4.76
N TYR A 153 3.44 -3.71 -3.46
CA TYR A 153 2.42 -4.37 -2.65
C TYR A 153 1.47 -3.35 -2.03
N ASP A 154 0.17 -3.48 -2.35
CA ASP A 154 -0.87 -2.78 -1.59
C ASP A 154 -1.12 -3.54 -0.29
N ALA A 155 -0.56 -3.01 0.80
CA ALA A 155 -0.61 -3.59 2.14
C ALA A 155 -1.56 -2.84 3.08
N ALA A 156 -2.58 -2.15 2.53
CA ALA A 156 -3.51 -1.33 3.32
C ALA A 156 -4.24 -2.13 4.43
N HIS A 157 -4.39 -3.44 4.27
CA HIS A 157 -5.01 -4.33 5.26
C HIS A 157 -4.02 -5.15 6.11
N THR A 158 -2.70 -4.93 5.98
CA THR A 158 -1.68 -5.89 6.44
C THR A 158 -0.62 -5.23 7.33
N PHE A 159 -0.99 -4.18 8.06
CA PHE A 159 -0.04 -3.51 8.93
C PHE A 159 0.39 -4.43 10.08
N GLY A 160 1.68 -4.73 10.16
CA GLY A 160 2.28 -5.53 11.24
C GLY A 160 2.03 -7.04 11.14
N ALA A 161 1.57 -7.55 9.99
CA ALA A 161 1.43 -8.99 9.73
C ALA A 161 2.72 -9.58 9.17
#